data_dde96ab1da7c9f8ee720759c9f2f4073
#
_entry.id   dde96ab1da7c9f8ee720759c9f2f4073
#
_cell.length_a   1.000
_cell.length_b   1.000
_cell.length_c   1.000
_cell.angle_alpha   90.00
_cell.angle_beta   90.00
_cell.angle_gamma   90.00
#
_symmetry.space_group_name_H-M   'P 1'
#
loop_
_entity.id
_entity.type
_entity.pdbx_description
1 polymer ?
#
loop_
_entity_poly.entity_id
_entity_poly.type
_entity_poly.pdbx_seq_one_letter_code
_entity_poly.pdbx_strand_id
1 'polypeptide(L)'
;MKEAPLKGIKIIDASSILMVPYCTRLLADMGAEIIKVETLSGDNTRYIGPSVNKGMAAVFLNINRNKKSISVDLKSADGRLIIYKLIKKSDVFVSNIRKASL
;
A
#
# COMPACT_ATOMS: atom_id res chain seq x y z
N MET A 1 -10.85 23.40 13.61
CA MET A 1 -9.76 22.67 12.90
C MET A 1 -10.22 22.30 11.51
N LYS A 2 -9.42 22.58 10.52
CA LYS A 2 -9.77 22.25 9.14
C LYS A 2 -9.65 20.75 8.91
N GLU A 3 -10.59 20.19 8.16
CA GLU A 3 -10.51 18.81 7.74
C GLU A 3 -9.34 18.60 6.77
N ALA A 4 -8.77 17.40 6.79
CA ALA A 4 -7.74 17.04 5.84
C ALA A 4 -8.30 17.07 4.40
N PRO A 5 -7.51 17.52 3.41
CA PRO A 5 -8.00 17.67 2.03
C PRO A 5 -8.59 16.40 1.42
N LEU A 6 -8.05 15.24 1.75
CA LEU A 6 -8.48 13.96 1.17
C LEU A 6 -9.27 13.08 2.14
N LYS A 7 -9.82 13.67 3.20
CA LYS A 7 -10.67 12.92 4.13
C LYS A 7 -11.83 12.25 3.37
N GLY A 8 -12.03 10.97 3.62
CA GLY A 8 -13.09 10.18 2.99
C GLY A 8 -12.69 9.50 1.69
N ILE A 9 -11.52 9.80 1.15
CA ILE A 9 -11.01 9.13 -0.06
C ILE A 9 -10.31 7.83 0.35
N LYS A 10 -10.69 6.73 -0.30
CA LYS A 10 -10.08 5.41 -0.07
C LYS A 10 -9.27 4.99 -1.28
N ILE A 11 -8.02 4.61 -1.04
CA ILE A 11 -7.08 4.21 -2.08
C ILE A 11 -6.54 2.82 -1.76
N ILE A 12 -6.61 1.92 -2.73
CA ILE A 12 -5.94 0.62 -2.65
C ILE A 12 -4.60 0.76 -3.35
N ASP A 13 -3.53 0.53 -2.61
CA ASP A 13 -2.15 0.69 -3.06
C ASP A 13 -1.53 -0.69 -3.26
N ALA A 14 -1.52 -1.17 -4.50
CA ALA A 14 -0.87 -2.42 -4.89
C ALA A 14 0.47 -2.13 -5.55
N SER A 15 1.28 -1.30 -4.91
CA SER A 15 2.59 -0.92 -5.39
C SER A 15 3.68 -1.38 -4.45
N SER A 16 4.92 -1.32 -4.92
CA SER A 16 6.08 -1.71 -4.12
C SER A 16 7.26 -0.78 -4.40
N ILE A 17 8.23 -0.87 -3.52
CA ILE A 17 9.51 -0.16 -3.53
C ILE A 17 9.32 1.33 -3.25
N LEU A 18 9.49 2.27 -4.21
CA LEU A 18 9.77 3.62 -3.80
C LEU A 18 8.80 4.68 -4.31
N MET A 19 8.72 4.89 -5.63
CA MET A 19 8.05 6.08 -6.15
C MET A 19 6.54 6.10 -5.90
N VAL A 20 5.83 5.03 -6.25
CA VAL A 20 4.39 4.96 -6.03
C VAL A 20 4.06 4.88 -4.55
N PRO A 21 4.74 4.06 -3.73
CA PRO A 21 4.54 4.11 -2.28
C PRO A 21 4.80 5.48 -1.66
N TYR A 22 5.79 6.21 -2.14
CA TYR A 22 6.05 7.58 -1.68
C TYR A 22 4.89 8.51 -2.03
N CYS A 23 4.37 8.39 -3.26
CA CYS A 23 3.21 9.17 -3.69
C CYS A 23 1.99 8.90 -2.81
N THR A 24 1.67 7.65 -2.57
CA THR A 24 0.51 7.30 -1.74
C THR A 24 0.72 7.68 -0.27
N ARG A 25 1.97 7.70 0.21
CA ARG A 25 2.27 8.24 1.54
C ARG A 25 1.88 9.71 1.63
N LEU A 26 2.20 10.51 0.60
CA LEU A 26 1.82 11.91 0.58
C LEU A 26 0.29 12.06 0.62
N LEU A 27 -0.44 11.21 -0.10
CA LEU A 27 -1.89 11.21 -0.09
C LEU A 27 -2.44 10.80 1.29
N ALA A 28 -1.81 9.84 1.94
CA ALA A 28 -2.17 9.43 3.30
C ALA A 28 -1.95 10.59 4.30
N ASP A 29 -0.85 11.32 4.15
CA ASP A 29 -0.56 12.48 5.00
C ASP A 29 -1.61 13.58 4.79
N MET A 30 -2.27 13.61 3.64
CA MET A 30 -3.37 14.54 3.34
C MET A 30 -4.74 14.04 3.78
N GLY A 31 -4.81 12.89 4.44
CA GLY A 31 -6.04 12.37 5.02
C GLY A 31 -6.70 11.23 4.26
N ALA A 32 -6.16 10.79 3.13
CA ALA A 32 -6.70 9.62 2.43
C ALA A 32 -6.48 8.36 3.26
N GLU A 33 -7.42 7.43 3.20
CA GLU A 33 -7.25 6.10 3.76
C GLU A 33 -6.57 5.22 2.73
N ILE A 34 -5.35 4.79 3.04
CA ILE A 34 -4.55 3.95 2.15
C ILE A 34 -4.50 2.53 2.71
N ILE A 35 -4.88 1.56 1.90
CA ILE A 35 -4.69 0.14 2.20
C ILE A 35 -3.61 -0.36 1.25
N LYS A 36 -2.44 -0.66 1.82
CA LYS A 36 -1.32 -1.23 1.07
C LYS A 36 -1.49 -2.73 0.96
N VAL A 37 -1.49 -3.22 -0.27
CA VAL A 37 -1.55 -4.65 -0.56
C VAL A 37 -0.14 -5.17 -0.78
N GLU A 38 0.28 -6.14 0.02
CA GLU A 38 1.60 -6.75 -0.09
C GLU A 38 1.47 -8.23 -0.43
N THR A 39 2.51 -8.79 -1.04
CA THR A 39 2.65 -10.24 -1.18
C THR A 39 2.84 -10.87 0.20
N LEU A 40 2.81 -12.20 0.27
CA LEU A 40 2.99 -12.90 1.55
C LEU A 40 4.35 -12.63 2.20
N SER A 41 5.38 -12.36 1.39
CA SER A 41 6.72 -12.01 1.89
C SER A 41 6.87 -10.53 2.24
N GLY A 42 5.91 -9.70 1.85
CA GLY A 42 5.96 -8.26 2.09
C GLY A 42 6.70 -7.48 1.01
N ASP A 43 6.64 -6.16 1.13
CA ASP A 43 7.38 -5.26 0.24
C ASP A 43 8.88 -5.41 0.47
N ASN A 44 9.65 -5.42 -0.61
CA ASN A 44 11.12 -5.56 -0.52
C ASN A 44 11.78 -4.48 0.34
N THR A 45 11.21 -3.28 0.37
CA THR A 45 11.77 -2.19 1.17
C THR A 45 11.76 -2.47 2.68
N ARG A 46 10.97 -3.45 3.14
CA ARG A 46 11.01 -3.88 4.55
C ARG A 46 12.38 -4.39 4.96
N TYR A 47 13.17 -4.87 4.00
CA TYR A 47 14.45 -5.54 4.24
C TYR A 47 15.64 -4.77 3.67
N ILE A 48 15.43 -3.55 3.18
CA ILE A 48 16.49 -2.72 2.60
C ILE A 48 16.94 -1.67 3.61
N GLY A 49 18.24 -1.69 3.93
CA GLY A 49 18.83 -0.69 4.83
C GLY A 49 18.64 -1.01 6.31
N PRO A 50 18.93 -0.05 7.19
CA PRO A 50 18.95 -0.28 8.63
C PRO A 50 17.55 -0.53 9.17
N SER A 51 17.47 -1.44 10.16
CA SER A 51 16.23 -1.73 10.86
C SER A 51 16.52 -2.11 12.32
N VAL A 52 15.62 -1.76 13.21
CA VAL A 52 15.66 -2.22 14.60
C VAL A 52 15.03 -3.61 14.69
N ASN A 53 13.90 -3.80 14.01
CA ASN A 53 13.18 -5.06 13.98
C ASN A 53 13.15 -5.62 12.57
N LYS A 54 13.18 -6.95 12.43
CA LYS A 54 13.10 -7.62 11.13
C LYS A 54 11.84 -7.19 10.39
N GLY A 55 12.00 -6.86 9.10
CA GLY A 55 10.88 -6.44 8.26
C GLY A 55 10.43 -5.00 8.48
N MET A 56 11.16 -4.23 9.28
CA MET A 56 10.81 -2.87 9.65
C MET A 56 11.95 -1.90 9.32
N ALA A 57 12.48 -2.00 8.09
CA ALA A 57 13.55 -1.11 7.64
C ALA A 57 13.09 0.35 7.59
N ALA A 58 14.01 1.26 7.86
CA ALA A 58 13.73 2.70 7.95
C ALA A 58 13.07 3.24 6.66
N VAL A 59 13.53 2.81 5.50
CA VAL A 59 12.95 3.21 4.22
C VAL A 59 11.48 2.80 4.14
N PHE A 60 11.18 1.55 4.48
CA PHE A 60 9.80 1.07 4.47
C PHE A 60 8.91 1.88 5.41
N LEU A 61 9.36 2.10 6.64
CA LEU A 61 8.59 2.83 7.64
C LEU A 61 8.31 4.27 7.19
N ASN A 62 9.29 4.90 6.55
CA ASN A 62 9.16 6.28 6.12
C ASN A 62 8.16 6.43 4.95
N ILE A 63 8.33 5.63 3.89
CA ILE A 63 7.50 5.79 2.68
C ILE A 63 6.11 5.15 2.79
N ASN A 64 5.85 4.40 3.85
CA ASN A 64 4.56 3.74 4.05
C ASN A 64 3.86 4.14 5.35
N ARG A 65 4.28 5.22 5.97
CA ARG A 65 3.61 5.70 7.18
C ARG A 65 2.16 6.10 6.87
N ASN A 66 1.31 6.00 7.87
CA ASN A 66 -0.12 6.32 7.79
C ASN A 66 -0.92 5.40 6.88
N LYS A 67 -0.35 4.28 6.45
CA LYS A 67 -1.06 3.27 5.64
C LYS A 67 -1.46 2.08 6.51
N LYS A 68 -2.60 1.49 6.18
CA LYS A 68 -2.94 0.14 6.64
C LYS A 68 -2.32 -0.86 5.68
N SER A 69 -1.99 -2.04 6.15
CA SER A 69 -1.37 -3.08 5.32
C SER A 69 -2.17 -4.37 5.39
N ILE A 70 -2.30 -5.03 4.24
CA ILE A 70 -2.85 -6.37 4.14
C ILE A 70 -1.92 -7.21 3.28
N SER A 71 -1.64 -8.43 3.73
CA SER A 71 -0.81 -9.38 2.99
C SER A 71 -1.73 -10.42 2.34
N VAL A 72 -1.66 -10.56 1.04
CA VAL A 72 -2.57 -11.39 0.27
C VAL A 72 -1.81 -12.13 -0.83
N ASP A 73 -2.14 -13.41 -1.02
CA ASP A 73 -1.61 -14.17 -2.16
C ASP A 73 -2.45 -13.87 -3.40
N LEU A 74 -1.96 -12.97 -4.24
CA LEU A 74 -2.64 -12.56 -5.47
C LEU A 74 -2.64 -13.65 -6.55
N LYS A 75 -1.89 -14.73 -6.35
CA LYS A 75 -1.88 -15.88 -7.26
C LYS A 75 -3.05 -16.83 -6.97
N SER A 76 -3.64 -16.76 -5.79
CA SER A 76 -4.79 -17.58 -5.44
C SER A 76 -6.10 -16.91 -5.86
N ALA A 77 -7.11 -17.73 -6.14
CA ALA A 77 -8.45 -17.23 -6.47
C ALA A 77 -9.05 -16.46 -5.29
N ASP A 78 -8.87 -16.97 -4.07
CA ASP A 78 -9.37 -16.33 -2.86
C ASP A 78 -8.71 -14.99 -2.60
N GLY A 79 -7.40 -14.90 -2.80
CA GLY A 79 -6.65 -13.65 -2.65
C GLY A 79 -7.14 -12.58 -3.63
N ARG A 80 -7.32 -12.96 -4.90
CA ARG A 80 -7.85 -12.03 -5.90
C ARG A 80 -9.27 -11.57 -5.56
N LEU A 81 -10.10 -12.47 -5.03
CA LEU A 81 -11.45 -12.11 -4.63
C LEU A 81 -11.46 -11.07 -3.51
N ILE A 82 -10.57 -11.22 -2.53
CA ILE A 82 -10.43 -10.25 -1.45
C ILE A 82 -10.08 -8.86 -2.02
N ILE A 83 -9.13 -8.80 -2.95
CA ILE A 83 -8.71 -7.53 -3.55
C ILE A 83 -9.85 -6.91 -4.36
N TYR A 84 -10.58 -7.70 -5.14
CA TYR A 84 -11.73 -7.17 -5.89
C TYR A 84 -12.79 -6.58 -4.98
N LYS A 85 -13.05 -7.20 -3.83
CA LYS A 85 -13.99 -6.66 -2.85
C LYS A 85 -13.51 -5.34 -2.26
N LEU A 86 -12.21 -5.22 -2.00
CA LEU A 86 -11.62 -3.97 -1.51
C LEU A 86 -11.71 -2.87 -2.57
N ILE A 87 -11.40 -3.19 -3.82
CA ILE A 87 -11.44 -2.24 -4.93
C ILE A 87 -12.87 -1.68 -5.11
N LYS A 88 -13.88 -2.53 -5.01
CA LYS A 88 -15.28 -2.10 -5.14
C LYS A 88 -15.69 -1.06 -4.10
N LYS A 89 -15.06 -1.07 -2.94
CA LYS A 89 -15.34 -0.13 -1.85
C LYS A 89 -14.40 1.06 -1.82
N SER A 90 -13.56 1.20 -2.84
CA SER A 90 -12.51 2.21 -2.90
C SER A 90 -12.76 3.22 -4.02
N ASP A 91 -12.12 4.36 -3.92
CA ASP A 91 -12.21 5.41 -4.94
C ASP A 91 -11.11 5.29 -5.98
N VAL A 92 -9.93 4.81 -5.59
CA VAL A 92 -8.75 4.75 -6.45
C VAL A 92 -8.02 3.43 -6.24
N PHE A 93 -7.53 2.86 -7.32
CA PHE A 93 -6.60 1.73 -7.31
C PHE A 93 -5.31 2.17 -7.98
N VAL A 94 -4.20 2.01 -7.27
CA VAL A 94 -2.87 2.41 -7.75
C VAL A 94 -1.96 1.21 -7.76
N SER A 95 -1.19 1.05 -8.83
CA SER A 95 -0.26 -0.06 -8.97
C SER A 95 0.94 0.33 -9.82
N ASN A 96 2.10 -0.24 -9.51
CA ASN A 96 3.26 -0.24 -10.39
C ASN A 96 3.62 -1.66 -10.84
N ILE A 97 2.69 -2.59 -10.69
CA ILE A 97 2.86 -3.96 -11.20
C ILE A 97 2.83 -3.91 -12.72
N ARG A 98 3.73 -4.66 -13.36
CA ARG A 98 3.78 -4.72 -14.82
C ARG A 98 2.44 -5.20 -15.37
N LYS A 99 1.99 -4.60 -16.48
CA LYS A 99 0.71 -4.92 -17.10
C LYS A 99 0.53 -6.43 -17.35
N ALA A 100 1.58 -7.11 -17.76
CA ALA A 100 1.53 -8.55 -18.02
C ALA A 100 1.27 -9.40 -16.77
N SER A 101 1.48 -8.83 -15.57
CA SER A 101 1.29 -9.53 -14.29
C SER A 101 0.00 -9.12 -13.57
N LEU A 102 -0.74 -8.20 -14.14
CA LEU A 102 -2.00 -7.72 -13.53
C LEU A 102 -3.15 -8.72 -13.69
#